data_0ca7a565376b2ab3423b5da6cac31980
#
_entry.id   0ca7a565376b2ab3423b5da6cac31980
#
_cell.length_a   1.000
_cell.length_b   1.000
_cell.length_c   1.000
_cell.angle_alpha   90.00
_cell.angle_beta   90.00
_cell.angle_gamma   90.00
#
_symmetry.space_group_name_H-M   'P 1'
#
loop_
_entity.id
_entity.type
_entity.pdbx_description
1 polymer ?
#
loop_
_entity_poly.entity_id
_entity_poly.type
_entity_poly.pdbx_seq_one_letter_code
_entity_poly.pdbx_strand_id
1 'polypeptide(L)'
;MENEQPFSIRFSENDQEVALEGTLRPAGPEAFAPVRARLDHAADAVRGVLYLNFKRLRYLNHTGFLELARFIAACAERHPSLKLKLVVSSVVPWAPLRFGFLGAQFGNTIVEQYDKAFYPGQGVIENDQLVPVLRTQTNIVWSHERELLRRHGLGKRMRIADICCGIGDFAVLVYKEFEPAYIVGVDHSRPFLQYAQQMAREFGITDIEYQFGDATHLFLPSNSFDFVTSRLALQIFNDPSSILRELVRICKPGGRVYLTNEMTAHNYGYPRHESVAWTYQQAVKIAQSLGMDMNFGPKMFSQLTDMGLEDVRMEQIPITNNNTAIDDFARVIESWEEYVTGELSAATQQPPEVVERLRMGFRDHVYAIRSRRGFATWPIYVASGRKPER
;
A
#
# COMPACT_ATOMS: atom_id res chain seq x y z
N MET A 1 16.45 -10.29 17.96
CA MET A 1 15.25 -10.90 18.59
C MET A 1 14.09 -10.04 18.13
N GLU A 2 13.35 -10.55 17.16
CA GLU A 2 12.17 -9.87 16.59
C GLU A 2 11.18 -9.60 17.72
N ASN A 3 10.63 -8.39 17.75
CA ASN A 3 9.49 -8.04 18.59
C ASN A 3 8.27 -8.84 18.09
N GLU A 4 8.17 -10.11 18.51
CA GLU A 4 6.95 -10.90 18.26
C GLU A 4 5.80 -10.21 18.99
N GLN A 5 4.83 -9.73 18.25
CA GLN A 5 3.60 -9.21 18.87
C GLN A 5 2.97 -10.34 19.70
N PRO A 6 2.72 -10.12 21.00
CA PRO A 6 2.12 -11.15 21.83
C PRO A 6 0.75 -11.52 21.29
N PHE A 7 0.36 -12.79 21.45
CA PHE A 7 -0.96 -13.25 21.09
C PHE A 7 -2.05 -12.60 21.93
N SER A 8 -3.12 -12.17 21.31
CA SER A 8 -4.33 -11.71 21.99
C SER A 8 -5.59 -12.31 21.34
N ILE A 9 -6.63 -12.50 22.15
CA ILE A 9 -7.95 -12.92 21.71
C ILE A 9 -9.01 -12.06 22.42
N ARG A 10 -9.93 -11.47 21.64
CA ARG A 10 -11.01 -10.61 22.13
C ARG A 10 -12.33 -11.06 21.55
N PHE A 11 -13.40 -11.08 22.36
CA PHE A 11 -14.76 -11.31 21.94
C PHE A 11 -15.58 -10.03 22.10
N SER A 12 -16.26 -9.62 21.04
CA SER A 12 -17.25 -8.53 21.03
C SER A 12 -18.62 -9.13 20.74
N GLU A 13 -19.51 -9.11 21.72
CA GLU A 13 -20.87 -9.64 21.56
C GLU A 13 -21.70 -8.77 20.61
N ASN A 14 -21.51 -7.43 20.68
CA ASN A 14 -22.21 -6.49 19.79
C ASN A 14 -21.87 -6.71 18.31
N ASP A 15 -20.60 -7.01 18.01
CA ASP A 15 -20.12 -7.25 16.64
C ASP A 15 -20.24 -8.73 16.24
N GLN A 16 -20.62 -9.60 17.17
CA GLN A 16 -20.64 -11.06 17.01
C GLN A 16 -19.28 -11.59 16.50
N GLU A 17 -18.19 -11.02 16.99
CA GLU A 17 -16.83 -11.24 16.47
C GLU A 17 -15.86 -11.69 17.57
N VAL A 18 -15.07 -12.72 17.25
CA VAL A 18 -13.84 -13.04 17.97
C VAL A 18 -12.65 -12.65 17.14
N ALA A 19 -11.87 -11.67 17.59
CA ALA A 19 -10.63 -11.27 16.95
C ALA A 19 -9.42 -11.98 17.58
N LEU A 20 -8.59 -12.61 16.72
CA LEU A 20 -7.35 -13.26 17.09
C LEU A 20 -6.19 -12.49 16.42
N GLU A 21 -5.23 -12.03 17.23
CA GLU A 21 -4.15 -11.16 16.74
C GLU A 21 -2.78 -11.68 17.23
N GLY A 22 -1.70 -11.35 16.51
CA GLY A 22 -0.33 -11.67 16.89
C GLY A 22 0.10 -13.08 16.51
N THR A 23 0.92 -13.73 17.35
CA THR A 23 1.54 -15.04 17.08
C THR A 23 1.00 -16.10 18.04
N LEU A 24 0.30 -17.11 17.50
CA LEU A 24 -0.27 -18.21 18.29
C LEU A 24 0.51 -19.52 18.06
N ARG A 25 1.25 -19.96 19.09
CA ARG A 25 2.10 -21.16 19.07
C ARG A 25 1.84 -22.06 20.27
N PRO A 26 0.65 -22.66 20.41
CA PRO A 26 0.41 -23.57 21.54
C PRO A 26 1.31 -24.80 21.41
N ALA A 27 1.96 -25.18 22.53
CA ALA A 27 2.80 -26.37 22.58
C ALA A 27 2.00 -27.68 22.51
N GLY A 28 0.72 -27.63 22.88
CA GLY A 28 -0.20 -28.77 22.87
C GLY A 28 -1.65 -28.31 23.05
N PRO A 29 -2.61 -29.25 23.09
CA PRO A 29 -4.03 -28.93 23.29
C PRO A 29 -4.30 -28.17 24.60
N GLU A 30 -3.57 -28.50 25.67
CA GLU A 30 -3.70 -27.81 26.97
C GLU A 30 -3.32 -26.32 26.89
N ALA A 31 -2.27 -26.00 26.11
CA ALA A 31 -1.85 -24.63 25.90
C ALA A 31 -2.85 -23.83 25.02
N PHE A 32 -3.69 -24.51 24.25
CA PHE A 32 -4.78 -23.90 23.47
C PHE A 32 -6.07 -23.76 24.28
N ALA A 33 -6.21 -24.42 25.42
CA ALA A 33 -7.45 -24.44 26.19
C ALA A 33 -8.03 -23.04 26.54
N PRO A 34 -7.24 -22.01 26.90
CA PRO A 34 -7.77 -20.66 27.14
C PRO A 34 -8.37 -20.02 25.88
N VAL A 35 -7.79 -20.27 24.72
CA VAL A 35 -8.30 -19.81 23.41
C VAL A 35 -9.60 -20.53 23.11
N ARG A 36 -9.62 -21.86 23.31
CA ARG A 36 -10.78 -22.70 23.10
C ARG A 36 -11.96 -22.25 23.96
N ALA A 37 -11.76 -21.99 25.25
CA ALA A 37 -12.79 -21.53 26.17
C ALA A 37 -13.44 -20.22 25.70
N ARG A 38 -12.67 -19.28 25.15
CA ARG A 38 -13.21 -18.03 24.60
C ARG A 38 -14.00 -18.24 23.30
N LEU A 39 -13.55 -19.13 22.45
CA LEU A 39 -14.27 -19.50 21.22
C LEU A 39 -15.58 -20.21 21.54
N ASP A 40 -15.58 -21.14 22.49
CA ASP A 40 -16.79 -21.86 22.94
C ASP A 40 -17.79 -20.87 23.58
N HIS A 41 -17.31 -19.96 24.46
CA HIS A 41 -18.16 -18.92 25.03
C HIS A 41 -18.82 -18.03 23.96
N ALA A 42 -18.07 -17.62 22.94
CA ALA A 42 -18.63 -16.83 21.84
C ALA A 42 -19.67 -17.61 21.02
N ALA A 43 -19.42 -18.90 20.77
CA ALA A 43 -20.36 -19.78 20.06
C ALA A 43 -21.67 -19.99 20.85
N ASP A 44 -21.60 -20.03 22.18
CA ASP A 44 -22.78 -20.15 23.05
C ASP A 44 -23.59 -18.84 23.11
N ALA A 45 -22.92 -17.69 23.06
CA ALA A 45 -23.52 -16.35 23.18
C ALA A 45 -24.17 -15.87 21.86
N VAL A 46 -23.58 -16.20 20.71
CA VAL A 46 -24.01 -15.66 19.40
C VAL A 46 -25.09 -16.52 18.75
N ARG A 47 -26.03 -15.87 18.06
CA ARG A 47 -27.05 -16.51 17.22
C ARG A 47 -26.89 -16.05 15.78
N GLY A 48 -26.99 -16.99 14.83
CA GLY A 48 -26.91 -16.75 13.39
C GLY A 48 -25.50 -16.84 12.84
N VAL A 49 -24.68 -15.80 12.91
CA VAL A 49 -23.31 -15.77 12.34
C VAL A 49 -22.32 -15.32 13.38
N LEU A 50 -21.30 -16.14 13.65
CA LEU A 50 -20.14 -15.78 14.46
C LEU A 50 -18.95 -15.51 13.53
N TYR A 51 -18.39 -14.31 13.62
CA TYR A 51 -17.20 -13.92 12.89
C TYR A 51 -15.94 -14.30 13.67
N LEU A 52 -15.06 -15.06 13.05
CA LEU A 52 -13.72 -15.36 13.57
C LEU A 52 -12.71 -14.55 12.74
N ASN A 53 -12.23 -13.47 13.29
CA ASN A 53 -11.38 -12.49 12.61
C ASN A 53 -9.89 -12.82 12.82
N PHE A 54 -9.24 -13.28 11.76
CA PHE A 54 -7.83 -13.65 11.71
C PHE A 54 -6.97 -12.61 10.93
N LYS A 55 -7.51 -11.46 10.58
CA LYS A 55 -6.81 -10.46 9.75
C LYS A 55 -5.46 -10.04 10.32
N ARG A 56 -5.33 -10.03 11.64
CA ARG A 56 -4.10 -9.66 12.36
C ARG A 56 -3.37 -10.84 12.99
N LEU A 57 -3.79 -12.08 12.70
CA LEU A 57 -3.08 -13.28 13.15
C LEU A 57 -1.89 -13.54 12.23
N ARG A 58 -0.71 -13.14 12.65
CA ARG A 58 0.53 -13.23 11.84
C ARG A 58 1.07 -14.65 11.70
N TYR A 59 0.87 -15.47 12.72
CA TYR A 59 1.35 -16.85 12.72
C TYR A 59 0.43 -17.76 13.52
N LEU A 60 0.24 -18.98 13.00
CA LEU A 60 -0.48 -20.08 13.64
C LEU A 60 0.30 -21.38 13.36
N ASN A 61 0.80 -22.03 14.41
CA ASN A 61 1.48 -23.29 14.23
C ASN A 61 0.49 -24.44 13.91
N HIS A 62 1.02 -25.63 13.61
CA HIS A 62 0.22 -26.78 13.24
C HIS A 62 -0.76 -27.20 14.37
N THR A 63 -0.29 -27.20 15.62
CA THR A 63 -1.11 -27.54 16.79
C THR A 63 -2.29 -26.57 16.93
N GLY A 64 -2.04 -25.27 16.87
CA GLY A 64 -3.11 -24.27 16.93
C GLY A 64 -4.12 -24.39 15.80
N PHE A 65 -3.66 -24.73 14.60
CA PHE A 65 -4.56 -24.96 13.46
C PHE A 65 -5.44 -26.19 13.66
N LEU A 66 -4.89 -27.29 14.16
CA LEU A 66 -5.67 -28.51 14.45
C LEU A 66 -6.71 -28.28 15.56
N GLU A 67 -6.35 -27.55 16.62
CA GLU A 67 -7.29 -27.22 17.70
C GLU A 67 -8.42 -26.30 17.21
N LEU A 68 -8.12 -25.35 16.33
CA LEU A 68 -9.13 -24.53 15.67
C LEU A 68 -10.08 -25.39 14.80
N ALA A 69 -9.53 -26.32 14.02
CA ALA A 69 -10.34 -27.24 13.23
C ALA A 69 -11.26 -28.10 14.12
N ARG A 70 -10.77 -28.58 15.26
CA ARG A 70 -11.57 -29.32 16.26
C ARG A 70 -12.67 -28.44 16.87
N PHE A 71 -12.39 -27.15 17.11
CA PHE A 71 -13.42 -26.19 17.54
C PHE A 71 -14.52 -26.09 16.49
N ILE A 72 -14.16 -25.86 15.22
CA ILE A 72 -15.12 -25.71 14.12
C ILE A 72 -16.00 -26.96 13.97
N ALA A 73 -15.39 -28.16 14.03
CA ALA A 73 -16.12 -29.43 13.97
C ALA A 73 -17.12 -29.57 15.14
N ALA A 74 -16.65 -29.33 16.37
CA ALA A 74 -17.51 -29.40 17.55
C ALA A 74 -18.60 -28.32 17.55
N CYS A 75 -18.34 -27.15 16.98
CA CYS A 75 -19.31 -26.07 16.82
C CYS A 75 -20.43 -26.51 15.82
N ALA A 76 -20.06 -27.17 14.71
CA ALA A 76 -21.04 -27.67 13.75
C ALA A 76 -22.01 -28.71 14.37
N GLU A 77 -21.51 -29.55 15.30
CA GLU A 77 -22.32 -30.52 16.01
C GLU A 77 -23.20 -29.88 17.11
N ARG A 78 -22.63 -29.00 17.93
CA ARG A 78 -23.34 -28.43 19.09
C ARG A 78 -24.27 -27.27 18.72
N HIS A 79 -23.95 -26.52 17.67
CA HIS A 79 -24.69 -25.37 17.19
C HIS A 79 -25.00 -25.45 15.69
N PRO A 80 -25.85 -26.38 15.24
CA PRO A 80 -26.07 -26.64 13.80
C PRO A 80 -26.66 -25.45 13.04
N SER A 81 -27.30 -24.51 13.73
CA SER A 81 -27.85 -23.29 13.15
C SER A 81 -26.84 -22.11 13.11
N LEU A 82 -25.71 -22.23 13.83
CA LEU A 82 -24.69 -21.21 13.86
C LEU A 82 -23.78 -21.35 12.64
N LYS A 83 -23.63 -20.26 11.88
CA LYS A 83 -22.65 -20.17 10.81
C LYS A 83 -21.38 -19.52 11.33
N LEU A 84 -20.24 -20.11 10.98
CA LEU A 84 -18.92 -19.53 11.27
C LEU A 84 -18.42 -18.82 10.03
N LYS A 85 -18.03 -17.56 10.18
CA LYS A 85 -17.42 -16.78 9.11
C LYS A 85 -15.96 -16.48 9.47
N LEU A 86 -15.04 -17.19 8.82
CA LEU A 86 -13.60 -17.02 9.01
C LEU A 86 -13.14 -15.85 8.15
N VAL A 87 -12.82 -14.75 8.80
CA VAL A 87 -12.34 -13.53 8.11
C VAL A 87 -10.82 -13.54 8.10
N VAL A 88 -10.24 -13.74 6.92
CA VAL A 88 -8.79 -13.84 6.72
C VAL A 88 -8.27 -12.71 5.88
N SER A 89 -6.98 -12.34 6.08
CA SER A 89 -6.29 -11.35 5.24
C SER A 89 -5.35 -12.05 4.26
N SER A 90 -5.35 -11.60 3.03
CA SER A 90 -4.37 -12.03 2.01
C SER A 90 -2.96 -11.53 2.29
N VAL A 91 -2.82 -10.53 3.14
CA VAL A 91 -1.53 -10.03 3.65
C VAL A 91 -0.78 -11.11 4.44
N VAL A 92 -1.50 -12.12 4.96
CA VAL A 92 -0.92 -13.31 5.57
C VAL A 92 -1.00 -14.47 4.58
N PRO A 93 0.02 -14.72 3.73
CA PRO A 93 -0.07 -15.58 2.54
C PRO A 93 -0.53 -17.02 2.80
N TRP A 94 -0.23 -17.55 3.99
CA TRP A 94 -0.63 -18.90 4.39
C TRP A 94 -2.11 -19.01 4.81
N ALA A 95 -2.72 -17.89 5.23
CA ALA A 95 -4.06 -17.90 5.84
C ALA A 95 -5.16 -18.31 4.83
N PRO A 96 -5.29 -17.74 3.63
CA PRO A 96 -6.31 -18.12 2.67
C PRO A 96 -6.28 -19.61 2.30
N LEU A 97 -5.08 -20.18 2.11
CA LEU A 97 -4.93 -21.61 1.77
C LEU A 97 -5.34 -22.52 2.91
N ARG A 98 -4.86 -22.27 4.14
CA ARG A 98 -5.17 -23.13 5.30
C ARG A 98 -6.62 -22.99 5.73
N PHE A 99 -7.15 -21.79 5.82
CA PHE A 99 -8.54 -21.56 6.20
C PHE A 99 -9.52 -21.92 5.09
N GLY A 100 -9.14 -21.79 3.81
CA GLY A 100 -9.93 -22.28 2.68
C GLY A 100 -10.21 -23.78 2.75
N PHE A 101 -9.24 -24.57 3.23
CA PHE A 101 -9.44 -25.99 3.49
C PHE A 101 -10.52 -26.22 4.55
N LEU A 102 -10.55 -25.45 5.65
CA LEU A 102 -11.58 -25.57 6.68
C LEU A 102 -12.98 -25.22 6.13
N GLY A 103 -13.09 -24.17 5.33
CA GLY A 103 -14.36 -23.82 4.69
C GLY A 103 -14.87 -24.87 3.73
N ALA A 104 -13.98 -25.57 3.02
CA ALA A 104 -14.35 -26.69 2.15
C ALA A 104 -14.76 -27.95 2.92
N GLN A 105 -14.20 -28.16 4.12
CA GLN A 105 -14.45 -29.35 4.95
C GLN A 105 -15.74 -29.25 5.76
N PHE A 106 -16.14 -28.06 6.21
CA PHE A 106 -17.25 -27.83 7.12
C PHE A 106 -18.35 -26.96 6.50
N GLY A 107 -19.52 -27.55 6.22
CA GLY A 107 -20.61 -26.87 5.50
C GLY A 107 -21.26 -25.67 6.22
N ASN A 108 -21.02 -25.51 7.53
CA ASN A 108 -21.44 -24.34 8.30
C ASN A 108 -20.40 -23.25 8.36
N THR A 109 -19.25 -23.43 7.70
CA THR A 109 -18.10 -22.54 7.74
C THR A 109 -17.89 -21.88 6.39
N ILE A 110 -17.85 -20.55 6.39
CA ILE A 110 -17.57 -19.75 5.21
C ILE A 110 -16.24 -19.02 5.44
N VAL A 111 -15.33 -19.10 4.48
CA VAL A 111 -14.09 -18.32 4.51
C VAL A 111 -14.30 -17.08 3.65
N GLU A 112 -14.24 -15.92 4.28
CA GLU A 112 -14.27 -14.63 3.60
C GLU A 112 -12.89 -14.02 3.61
N GLN A 113 -12.35 -13.80 2.42
CA GLN A 113 -11.13 -13.02 2.26
C GLN A 113 -11.51 -11.55 2.31
N TYR A 114 -11.23 -10.90 3.44
CA TYR A 114 -11.62 -9.51 3.68
C TYR A 114 -10.80 -8.53 2.87
N ASP A 115 -9.52 -8.83 2.69
CA ASP A 115 -8.64 -8.01 1.86
C ASP A 115 -8.21 -8.87 0.67
N LYS A 116 -8.69 -8.57 -0.51
CA LYS A 116 -7.81 -8.78 -1.66
C LYS A 116 -6.62 -7.87 -1.40
N ALA A 117 -5.40 -8.42 -1.41
CA ALA A 117 -4.24 -7.53 -1.48
C ALA A 117 -4.46 -6.64 -2.70
N PHE A 118 -4.66 -5.34 -2.49
CA PHE A 118 -4.84 -4.39 -3.58
C PHE A 118 -3.55 -4.33 -4.40
N TYR A 119 -2.42 -4.61 -3.74
CA TYR A 119 -1.12 -4.76 -4.38
C TYR A 119 -0.22 -5.70 -3.56
N PRO A 120 0.78 -6.35 -4.21
CA PRO A 120 1.75 -7.20 -3.52
C PRO A 120 2.50 -6.44 -2.43
N GLY A 121 2.63 -7.03 -1.25
CA GLY A 121 3.33 -6.41 -0.13
C GLY A 121 2.56 -5.33 0.62
N GLN A 122 1.24 -5.23 0.43
CA GLN A 122 0.39 -4.24 1.10
C GLN A 122 0.59 -4.19 2.62
N GLY A 123 0.65 -5.33 3.32
CA GLY A 123 0.83 -5.38 4.78
C GLY A 123 2.21 -4.93 5.27
N VAL A 124 3.13 -4.77 4.34
CA VAL A 124 4.50 -4.34 4.52
C VAL A 124 4.60 -2.81 4.45
N ILE A 125 3.91 -2.22 3.49
CA ILE A 125 3.95 -0.78 3.20
C ILE A 125 3.07 0.01 4.18
N GLU A 126 2.05 -0.61 4.78
CA GLU A 126 1.12 0.06 5.71
C GLU A 126 1.64 0.08 7.16
N ASN A 127 2.90 0.42 7.36
CA ASN A 127 3.49 0.54 8.69
C ASN A 127 3.59 2.01 9.11
N ASP A 128 3.25 2.35 10.36
CA ASP A 128 3.40 3.69 10.94
C ASP A 128 4.82 4.25 10.79
N GLN A 129 5.82 3.39 10.72
CA GLN A 129 7.23 3.76 10.48
C GLN A 129 7.45 4.37 9.08
N LEU A 130 6.55 4.12 8.12
CA LEU A 130 6.63 4.71 6.77
C LEU A 130 6.09 6.13 6.69
N VAL A 131 5.27 6.59 7.64
CA VAL A 131 4.71 7.94 7.61
C VAL A 131 5.80 9.02 7.47
N PRO A 132 6.90 9.01 8.24
CA PRO A 132 7.97 9.99 8.07
C PRO A 132 8.65 9.91 6.70
N VAL A 133 8.77 8.71 6.14
CA VAL A 133 9.39 8.48 4.83
C VAL A 133 8.51 9.01 3.71
N LEU A 134 7.22 8.66 3.70
CA LEU A 134 6.25 9.15 2.72
C LEU A 134 6.16 10.67 2.73
N ARG A 135 6.20 11.27 3.94
CA ARG A 135 6.26 12.73 4.09
C ARG A 135 7.54 13.31 3.47
N THR A 136 8.70 12.71 3.76
CA THR A 136 9.99 13.14 3.21
C THR A 136 10.00 13.04 1.69
N GLN A 137 9.54 11.92 1.13
CA GLN A 137 9.38 11.75 -0.32
C GLN A 137 8.47 12.82 -0.92
N THR A 138 7.29 13.05 -0.33
CA THR A 138 6.35 14.06 -0.82
C THR A 138 6.99 15.45 -0.80
N ASN A 139 7.69 15.84 0.25
CA ASN A 139 8.32 17.15 0.37
C ASN A 139 9.45 17.35 -0.64
N ILE A 140 10.30 16.34 -0.84
CA ILE A 140 11.35 16.36 -1.86
C ILE A 140 10.75 16.58 -3.24
N VAL A 141 9.77 15.73 -3.60
CA VAL A 141 9.13 15.78 -4.92
C VAL A 141 8.41 17.10 -5.11
N TRP A 142 7.67 17.58 -4.09
CA TRP A 142 6.91 18.82 -4.15
C TRP A 142 7.75 20.04 -4.52
N SER A 143 8.98 20.13 -4.01
CA SER A 143 9.86 21.26 -4.29
C SER A 143 10.12 21.48 -5.78
N HIS A 144 10.04 20.39 -6.57
CA HIS A 144 10.23 20.37 -8.02
C HIS A 144 8.90 20.26 -8.78
N GLU A 145 7.90 19.61 -8.21
CA GLU A 145 6.66 19.22 -8.88
C GLU A 145 5.66 20.38 -8.98
N ARG A 146 5.62 21.31 -8.03
CA ARG A 146 4.63 22.39 -7.99
C ARG A 146 4.54 23.22 -9.29
N GLU A 147 5.69 23.49 -9.93
CA GLU A 147 5.71 24.22 -11.22
C GLU A 147 5.27 23.31 -12.39
N LEU A 148 5.58 22.02 -12.32
CA LEU A 148 5.08 21.04 -13.28
C LEU A 148 3.57 20.96 -13.22
N LEU A 149 2.97 20.89 -12.04
CA LEU A 149 1.53 20.87 -11.85
C LEU A 149 0.85 22.07 -12.53
N ARG A 150 1.43 23.29 -12.42
CA ARG A 150 0.94 24.47 -13.16
C ARG A 150 1.03 24.31 -14.67
N ARG A 151 2.20 23.86 -15.17
CA ARG A 151 2.39 23.63 -16.62
C ARG A 151 1.48 22.54 -17.15
N HIS A 152 1.14 21.56 -16.31
CA HIS A 152 0.18 20.49 -16.62
C HIS A 152 -1.26 20.88 -16.36
N GLY A 153 -1.56 22.14 -16.05
CA GLY A 153 -2.90 22.71 -16.04
C GLY A 153 -3.61 22.69 -14.68
N LEU A 154 -2.92 22.36 -13.58
CA LEU A 154 -3.50 22.53 -12.25
C LEU A 154 -3.64 24.02 -11.93
N GLY A 155 -4.84 24.47 -11.59
CA GLY A 155 -5.19 25.85 -11.32
C GLY A 155 -6.09 26.05 -10.11
N LYS A 156 -6.41 27.31 -9.83
CA LYS A 156 -7.32 27.68 -8.73
C LYS A 156 -8.76 27.22 -8.97
N ARG A 157 -9.49 26.99 -7.89
CA ARG A 157 -10.94 26.64 -7.88
C ARG A 157 -11.29 25.35 -8.62
N MET A 158 -10.32 24.50 -8.88
CA MET A 158 -10.56 23.19 -9.48
C MET A 158 -11.10 22.20 -8.43
N ARG A 159 -11.88 21.23 -8.90
CA ARG A 159 -12.23 20.02 -8.15
C ARG A 159 -11.17 18.96 -8.46
N ILE A 160 -10.49 18.48 -7.45
CA ILE A 160 -9.32 17.60 -7.57
C ILE A 160 -9.65 16.25 -6.94
N ALA A 161 -9.23 15.16 -7.58
CA ALA A 161 -9.21 13.83 -6.99
C ALA A 161 -7.77 13.33 -6.91
N ASP A 162 -7.32 12.98 -5.70
CA ASP A 162 -6.01 12.37 -5.42
C ASP A 162 -6.22 10.90 -5.07
N ILE A 163 -5.93 10.02 -6.01
CA ILE A 163 -6.19 8.58 -5.90
C ILE A 163 -4.92 7.84 -5.49
N CYS A 164 -5.02 6.97 -4.48
CA CYS A 164 -3.92 6.43 -3.71
C CYS A 164 -3.19 7.57 -2.95
N CYS A 165 -3.97 8.39 -2.23
CA CYS A 165 -3.49 9.61 -1.60
C CYS A 165 -2.55 9.38 -0.40
N GLY A 166 -2.42 8.14 0.08
CA GLY A 166 -1.59 7.78 1.23
C GLY A 166 -1.92 8.61 2.48
N ILE A 167 -0.90 9.22 3.04
CA ILE A 167 -1.00 10.05 4.26
C ILE A 167 -1.54 11.48 4.02
N GLY A 168 -1.94 11.81 2.78
CA GLY A 168 -2.62 13.06 2.45
C GLY A 168 -1.74 14.32 2.38
N ASP A 169 -0.43 14.20 2.56
CA ASP A 169 0.49 15.36 2.55
C ASP A 169 0.43 16.14 1.22
N PHE A 170 0.31 15.45 0.09
CA PHE A 170 0.18 16.10 -1.21
C PHE A 170 -1.10 16.94 -1.32
N ALA A 171 -2.24 16.40 -0.89
CA ALA A 171 -3.50 17.13 -0.92
C ALA A 171 -3.44 18.43 -0.09
N VAL A 172 -2.77 18.39 1.08
CA VAL A 172 -2.54 19.58 1.92
C VAL A 172 -1.64 20.59 1.23
N LEU A 173 -0.58 20.15 0.57
CA LEU A 173 0.33 21.04 -0.19
C LEU A 173 -0.37 21.68 -1.38
N VAL A 174 -1.18 20.92 -2.13
CA VAL A 174 -2.01 21.43 -3.23
C VAL A 174 -3.04 22.43 -2.72
N TYR A 175 -3.69 22.14 -1.59
CA TYR A 175 -4.66 23.05 -0.99
C TYR A 175 -4.04 24.41 -0.69
N LYS A 176 -2.87 24.42 -0.05
CA LYS A 176 -2.17 25.67 0.33
C LYS A 176 -1.66 26.47 -0.86
N GLU A 177 -1.25 25.81 -1.94
CA GLU A 177 -0.60 26.46 -3.09
C GLU A 177 -1.58 26.85 -4.20
N PHE A 178 -2.62 26.05 -4.45
CA PHE A 178 -3.49 26.20 -5.61
C PHE A 178 -4.91 26.65 -5.27
N GLU A 179 -5.30 26.72 -3.99
CA GLU A 179 -6.63 27.17 -3.56
C GLU A 179 -7.76 26.46 -4.35
N PRO A 180 -7.83 25.13 -4.34
CA PRO A 180 -8.86 24.39 -5.06
C PRO A 180 -10.25 24.64 -4.47
N ALA A 181 -11.30 24.38 -5.25
CA ALA A 181 -12.67 24.42 -4.74
C ALA A 181 -13.00 23.21 -3.85
N TYR A 182 -12.32 22.07 -4.11
CA TYR A 182 -12.55 20.82 -3.38
C TYR A 182 -11.48 19.81 -3.72
N ILE A 183 -11.03 19.05 -2.74
CA ILE A 183 -10.15 17.91 -2.93
C ILE A 183 -10.80 16.68 -2.31
N VAL A 184 -10.79 15.55 -3.02
CA VAL A 184 -11.04 14.24 -2.46
C VAL A 184 -9.77 13.40 -2.55
N GLY A 185 -9.30 12.89 -1.42
CA GLY A 185 -8.25 11.88 -1.33
C GLY A 185 -8.88 10.50 -1.14
N VAL A 186 -8.50 9.53 -1.97
CA VAL A 186 -8.97 8.15 -1.83
C VAL A 186 -7.77 7.24 -1.58
N ASP A 187 -7.85 6.43 -0.54
CA ASP A 187 -6.86 5.39 -0.24
C ASP A 187 -7.53 4.17 0.38
N HIS A 188 -6.89 3.01 0.29
CA HIS A 188 -7.37 1.78 0.90
C HIS A 188 -6.80 1.57 2.31
N SER A 189 -5.83 2.37 2.74
CA SER A 189 -5.24 2.31 4.07
C SER A 189 -6.00 3.21 5.06
N ARG A 190 -6.81 2.59 5.91
CA ARG A 190 -7.53 3.32 6.97
C ARG A 190 -6.58 4.05 7.94
N PRO A 191 -5.44 3.47 8.38
CA PRO A 191 -4.47 4.19 9.19
C PRO A 191 -3.93 5.45 8.51
N PHE A 192 -3.57 5.38 7.23
CA PHE A 192 -3.11 6.55 6.49
C PHE A 192 -4.18 7.62 6.36
N LEU A 193 -5.43 7.22 6.09
CA LEU A 193 -6.55 8.16 6.01
C LEU A 193 -6.87 8.82 7.35
N GLN A 194 -6.77 8.10 8.46
CA GLN A 194 -6.92 8.68 9.81
C GLN A 194 -5.85 9.73 10.07
N TYR A 195 -4.61 9.44 9.69
CA TYR A 195 -3.51 10.38 9.76
C TYR A 195 -3.75 11.62 8.89
N ALA A 196 -4.16 11.42 7.62
CA ALA A 196 -4.47 12.50 6.69
C ALA A 196 -5.60 13.41 7.21
N GLN A 197 -6.66 12.83 7.75
CA GLN A 197 -7.79 13.56 8.36
C GLN A 197 -7.36 14.36 9.60
N GLN A 198 -6.51 13.77 10.44
CA GLN A 198 -5.99 14.47 11.61
C GLN A 198 -5.15 15.67 11.18
N MET A 199 -4.26 15.49 10.22
CA MET A 199 -3.39 16.55 9.71
C MET A 199 -4.19 17.68 9.06
N ALA A 200 -5.20 17.39 8.24
CA ALA A 200 -6.07 18.42 7.67
C ALA A 200 -6.76 19.24 8.77
N ARG A 201 -7.25 18.59 9.83
CA ARG A 201 -7.85 19.26 11.00
C ARG A 201 -6.86 20.16 11.74
N GLU A 202 -5.64 19.70 11.96
CA GLU A 202 -4.57 20.47 12.62
C GLU A 202 -4.22 21.74 11.85
N PHE A 203 -4.31 21.70 10.51
CA PHE A 203 -4.14 22.88 9.65
C PHE A 203 -5.42 23.70 9.44
N GLY A 204 -6.54 23.32 10.07
CA GLY A 204 -7.84 24.00 9.89
C GLY A 204 -8.42 23.89 8.48
N ILE A 205 -8.06 22.85 7.73
CA ILE A 205 -8.52 22.64 6.35
C ILE A 205 -9.80 21.80 6.38
N THR A 206 -10.90 22.33 5.82
CA THR A 206 -12.20 21.67 5.77
C THR A 206 -12.60 21.20 4.36
N ASP A 207 -11.92 21.69 3.33
CA ASP A 207 -12.28 21.44 1.92
C ASP A 207 -11.51 20.24 1.31
N ILE A 208 -10.86 19.45 2.16
CA ILE A 208 -10.27 18.15 1.79
C ILE A 208 -11.10 17.05 2.44
N GLU A 209 -11.69 16.20 1.63
CA GLU A 209 -12.36 14.99 2.06
C GLU A 209 -11.46 13.78 1.84
N TYR A 210 -11.37 12.86 2.82
CA TYR A 210 -10.64 11.61 2.68
C TYR A 210 -11.59 10.43 2.77
N GLN A 211 -11.57 9.58 1.74
CA GLN A 211 -12.45 8.42 1.60
C GLN A 211 -11.65 7.13 1.54
N PHE A 212 -12.15 6.10 2.24
CA PHE A 212 -11.68 4.74 2.04
C PHE A 212 -12.25 4.18 0.73
N GLY A 213 -11.38 3.62 -0.13
CA GLY A 213 -11.83 3.07 -1.40
C GLY A 213 -10.77 2.25 -2.13
N ASP A 214 -11.24 1.43 -3.06
CA ASP A 214 -10.44 0.68 -4.01
C ASP A 214 -10.24 1.51 -5.28
N ALA A 215 -9.00 1.81 -5.63
CA ALA A 215 -8.65 2.59 -6.81
C ALA A 215 -9.09 1.93 -8.13
N THR A 216 -9.30 0.60 -8.13
CA THR A 216 -9.81 -0.14 -9.30
C THR A 216 -11.33 -0.04 -9.47
N HIS A 217 -12.03 0.47 -8.45
CA HIS A 217 -13.48 0.64 -8.44
C HIS A 217 -13.91 1.78 -7.49
N LEU A 218 -13.80 3.01 -7.98
CA LEU A 218 -14.06 4.21 -7.19
C LEU A 218 -15.56 4.49 -7.05
N PHE A 219 -16.02 4.77 -5.82
CA PHE A 219 -17.36 5.28 -5.55
C PHE A 219 -17.51 6.78 -5.83
N LEU A 220 -16.68 7.32 -6.72
CA LEU A 220 -16.74 8.71 -7.17
C LEU A 220 -17.55 8.81 -8.48
N PRO A 221 -18.34 9.87 -8.66
CA PRO A 221 -19.14 10.05 -9.86
C PRO A 221 -18.26 10.28 -11.11
N SER A 222 -18.72 9.79 -12.26
CA SER A 222 -18.06 10.02 -13.54
C SER A 222 -18.08 11.52 -13.89
N ASN A 223 -17.06 11.97 -14.63
CA ASN A 223 -16.99 13.33 -15.18
C ASN A 223 -17.15 14.45 -14.12
N SER A 224 -16.51 14.30 -12.95
CA SER A 224 -16.76 15.17 -11.80
C SER A 224 -15.58 16.02 -11.35
N PHE A 225 -14.37 15.68 -11.80
CA PHE A 225 -13.14 16.34 -11.37
C PHE A 225 -12.39 16.99 -12.52
N ASP A 226 -11.91 18.21 -12.29
CA ASP A 226 -11.16 18.98 -13.28
C ASP A 226 -9.71 18.46 -13.41
N PHE A 227 -9.15 17.96 -12.31
CA PHE A 227 -7.81 17.40 -12.24
C PHE A 227 -7.82 16.10 -11.40
N VAL A 228 -7.33 15.02 -11.97
CA VAL A 228 -7.28 13.70 -11.33
C VAL A 228 -5.84 13.25 -11.28
N THR A 229 -5.36 12.86 -10.11
CA THR A 229 -3.97 12.46 -9.93
C THR A 229 -3.84 11.13 -9.21
N SER A 230 -2.74 10.41 -9.51
CA SER A 230 -2.22 9.28 -8.73
C SER A 230 -0.70 9.34 -8.77
N ARG A 231 -0.07 9.33 -7.58
CA ARG A 231 1.34 9.64 -7.43
C ARG A 231 2.10 8.48 -6.80
N LEU A 232 3.17 8.02 -7.48
CA LEU A 232 4.09 6.96 -7.02
C LEU A 232 3.37 5.66 -6.58
N ALA A 233 2.21 5.38 -7.17
CA ALA A 233 1.36 4.27 -6.76
C ALA A 233 1.17 3.21 -7.84
N LEU A 234 0.98 3.58 -9.12
CA LEU A 234 0.62 2.62 -10.16
C LEU A 234 1.66 1.50 -10.35
N GLN A 235 2.91 1.78 -10.03
CA GLN A 235 4.02 0.83 -10.12
C GLN A 235 3.90 -0.37 -9.15
N ILE A 236 3.10 -0.26 -8.10
CA ILE A 236 2.93 -1.33 -7.10
C ILE A 236 1.71 -2.21 -7.36
N PHE A 237 0.87 -1.88 -8.34
CA PHE A 237 -0.34 -2.64 -8.66
C PHE A 237 -0.10 -3.65 -9.79
N ASN A 238 -0.74 -4.83 -9.69
CA ASN A 238 -0.69 -5.85 -10.73
C ASN A 238 -1.47 -5.45 -11.99
N ASP A 239 -2.54 -4.66 -11.83
CA ASP A 239 -3.36 -4.15 -12.93
C ASP A 239 -3.53 -2.62 -12.84
N PRO A 240 -2.50 -1.85 -13.21
CA PRO A 240 -2.59 -0.40 -13.23
C PRO A 240 -3.60 0.12 -14.26
N SER A 241 -3.92 -0.68 -15.30
CA SER A 241 -4.87 -0.28 -16.34
C SER A 241 -6.31 -0.13 -15.80
N SER A 242 -6.72 -0.96 -14.83
CA SER A 242 -8.02 -0.81 -14.16
C SER A 242 -8.11 0.51 -13.40
N ILE A 243 -7.03 0.89 -12.71
CA ILE A 243 -6.96 2.19 -12.01
C ILE A 243 -7.03 3.32 -13.02
N LEU A 244 -6.24 3.27 -14.09
CA LEU A 244 -6.25 4.31 -15.14
C LEU A 244 -7.63 4.51 -15.74
N ARG A 245 -8.40 3.44 -16.00
CA ARG A 245 -9.80 3.54 -16.46
C ARG A 245 -10.66 4.32 -15.49
N GLU A 246 -10.52 4.09 -14.20
CA GLU A 246 -11.25 4.81 -13.17
C GLU A 246 -10.85 6.30 -13.08
N LEU A 247 -9.53 6.60 -13.16
CA LEU A 247 -9.04 7.99 -13.20
C LEU A 247 -9.64 8.74 -14.40
N VAL A 248 -9.64 8.13 -15.58
CA VAL A 248 -10.24 8.72 -16.79
C VAL A 248 -11.75 8.83 -16.65
N ARG A 249 -12.44 7.84 -16.04
CA ARG A 249 -13.89 7.86 -15.83
C ARG A 249 -14.32 9.05 -14.98
N ILE A 250 -13.65 9.28 -13.83
CA ILE A 250 -14.01 10.36 -12.90
C ILE A 250 -13.56 11.74 -13.38
N CYS A 251 -12.57 11.82 -14.26
CA CYS A 251 -12.12 13.06 -14.89
C CYS A 251 -13.20 13.62 -15.81
N LYS A 252 -13.45 14.94 -15.76
CA LYS A 252 -14.37 15.64 -16.65
C LYS A 252 -13.87 15.64 -18.10
N PRO A 253 -14.75 15.71 -19.12
CA PRO A 253 -14.36 16.15 -20.44
C PRO A 253 -13.60 17.50 -20.34
N GLY A 254 -12.48 17.63 -21.06
CA GLY A 254 -11.58 18.77 -20.97
C GLY A 254 -10.69 18.80 -19.72
N GLY A 255 -10.97 17.98 -18.71
CA GLY A 255 -10.13 17.83 -17.51
C GLY A 255 -8.83 17.03 -17.78
N ARG A 256 -7.96 16.97 -16.80
CA ARG A 256 -6.64 16.37 -16.94
C ARG A 256 -6.40 15.26 -15.93
N VAL A 257 -5.82 14.14 -16.41
CA VAL A 257 -5.23 13.08 -15.58
C VAL A 257 -3.73 13.34 -15.50
N TYR A 258 -3.18 13.31 -14.28
CA TYR A 258 -1.77 13.57 -13.98
C TYR A 258 -1.20 12.42 -13.13
N LEU A 259 -0.07 11.88 -13.55
CA LEU A 259 0.54 10.71 -12.94
C LEU A 259 2.01 10.97 -12.63
N THR A 260 2.49 10.45 -11.51
CA THR A 260 3.93 10.31 -11.27
C THR A 260 4.28 8.88 -10.92
N ASN A 261 5.35 8.34 -11.50
CA ASN A 261 5.89 7.04 -11.15
C ASN A 261 7.40 7.02 -11.39
N GLU A 262 8.04 6.01 -10.85
CA GLU A 262 9.48 5.82 -10.98
C GLU A 262 9.86 4.97 -12.19
N MET A 263 11.11 5.06 -12.57
CA MET A 263 11.85 4.02 -13.24
C MET A 263 13.03 3.66 -12.35
N THR A 264 12.81 2.74 -11.43
CA THR A 264 13.75 2.37 -10.37
C THR A 264 15.13 1.97 -10.94
N ALA A 265 15.16 1.36 -12.13
CA ALA A 265 16.39 1.03 -12.82
C ALA A 265 17.25 2.25 -13.24
N HIS A 266 16.70 3.47 -13.22
CA HIS A 266 17.42 4.71 -13.54
C HIS A 266 18.01 5.42 -12.30
N ASN A 267 17.86 4.85 -11.10
CA ASN A 267 18.57 5.33 -9.94
C ASN A 267 20.08 5.14 -10.14
N TYR A 268 20.84 6.17 -9.83
CA TYR A 268 22.27 6.20 -10.12
C TYR A 268 23.05 6.80 -8.95
N GLY A 269 24.24 6.25 -8.68
CA GLY A 269 25.16 6.74 -7.67
C GLY A 269 26.63 6.55 -8.08
N TYR A 270 27.35 7.65 -8.26
CA TYR A 270 28.80 7.65 -8.52
C TYR A 270 29.53 8.08 -7.23
N PRO A 271 30.69 7.46 -6.87
CA PRO A 271 31.55 6.61 -7.71
C PRO A 271 31.14 5.11 -7.80
N ARG A 272 30.32 4.58 -6.94
CA ARG A 272 30.04 3.12 -6.88
C ARG A 272 28.85 2.70 -7.77
N HIS A 273 28.79 3.22 -8.98
CA HIS A 273 27.64 3.08 -9.89
C HIS A 273 27.30 1.63 -10.26
N GLU A 274 28.29 0.72 -10.39
CA GLU A 274 28.04 -0.69 -10.70
C GLU A 274 27.28 -1.41 -9.60
N SER A 275 27.67 -1.18 -8.33
CA SER A 275 27.01 -1.73 -7.17
C SER A 275 25.57 -1.18 -7.06
N VAL A 276 25.40 0.12 -7.24
CA VAL A 276 24.09 0.80 -7.22
C VAL A 276 23.21 0.26 -8.34
N ALA A 277 23.70 0.20 -9.58
CA ALA A 277 22.94 -0.31 -10.73
C ALA A 277 22.48 -1.77 -10.53
N TRP A 278 23.39 -2.64 -10.05
CA TRP A 278 23.05 -4.02 -9.76
C TRP A 278 21.92 -4.10 -8.72
N THR A 279 22.01 -3.28 -7.66
CA THR A 279 21.03 -3.28 -6.56
C THR A 279 19.63 -2.92 -7.05
N TYR A 280 19.50 -1.85 -7.81
CA TYR A 280 18.20 -1.45 -8.34
C TYR A 280 17.66 -2.42 -9.39
N GLN A 281 18.51 -3.01 -10.23
CA GLN A 281 18.09 -4.08 -11.16
C GLN A 281 17.60 -5.31 -10.40
N GLN A 282 18.25 -5.69 -9.32
CA GLN A 282 17.82 -6.82 -8.50
C GLN A 282 16.54 -6.50 -7.74
N ALA A 283 16.41 -5.31 -7.16
CA ALA A 283 15.18 -4.86 -6.50
C ALA A 283 13.98 -4.88 -7.46
N VAL A 284 14.16 -4.44 -8.71
CA VAL A 284 13.14 -4.52 -9.76
C VAL A 284 12.74 -5.97 -10.04
N LYS A 285 13.68 -6.91 -10.14
CA LYS A 285 13.36 -8.34 -10.37
C LYS A 285 12.58 -8.94 -9.21
N ILE A 286 12.95 -8.59 -7.97
CA ILE A 286 12.24 -9.03 -6.76
C ILE A 286 10.81 -8.50 -6.78
N ALA A 287 10.62 -7.21 -7.04
CA ALA A 287 9.31 -6.60 -7.15
C ALA A 287 8.46 -7.22 -8.26
N GLN A 288 9.05 -7.50 -9.44
CA GLN A 288 8.37 -8.16 -10.56
C GLN A 288 7.89 -9.57 -10.21
N SER A 289 8.62 -10.32 -9.39
CA SER A 289 8.16 -11.65 -8.94
C SER A 289 6.89 -11.60 -8.09
N LEU A 290 6.56 -10.42 -7.54
CA LEU A 290 5.34 -10.14 -6.80
C LEU A 290 4.29 -9.40 -7.66
N GLY A 291 4.54 -9.21 -8.96
CA GLY A 291 3.63 -8.55 -9.90
C GLY A 291 3.71 -7.03 -9.93
N MET A 292 4.67 -6.41 -9.23
CA MET A 292 4.92 -4.96 -9.28
C MET A 292 5.78 -4.57 -10.48
N ASP A 293 5.55 -3.40 -11.04
CA ASP A 293 6.36 -2.85 -12.15
C ASP A 293 7.07 -1.55 -11.72
N MET A 294 8.20 -1.71 -11.03
CA MET A 294 8.99 -0.58 -10.54
C MET A 294 9.64 0.27 -11.64
N ASN A 295 9.44 -0.08 -12.90
CA ASN A 295 9.84 0.68 -14.08
C ASN A 295 8.63 1.22 -14.88
N PHE A 296 7.51 1.45 -14.19
CA PHE A 296 6.26 1.88 -14.83
C PHE A 296 6.31 3.32 -15.37
N GLY A 297 7.16 4.18 -14.82
CA GLY A 297 7.23 5.61 -15.15
C GLY A 297 7.20 5.90 -16.67
N PRO A 298 8.13 5.41 -17.50
CA PRO A 298 8.12 5.66 -18.95
C PRO A 298 6.89 5.12 -19.67
N LYS A 299 6.23 4.09 -19.15
CA LYS A 299 5.06 3.45 -19.76
C LYS A 299 3.81 4.32 -19.67
N MET A 300 3.78 5.29 -18.76
CA MET A 300 2.61 6.16 -18.56
C MET A 300 2.21 6.91 -19.84
N PHE A 301 3.17 7.28 -20.68
CA PHE A 301 2.87 7.97 -21.93
C PHE A 301 1.98 7.14 -22.86
N SER A 302 2.41 5.90 -23.15
CA SER A 302 1.61 5.00 -23.99
C SER A 302 0.29 4.63 -23.31
N GLN A 303 0.30 4.37 -22.00
CA GLN A 303 -0.92 4.04 -21.26
C GLN A 303 -1.98 5.15 -21.33
N LEU A 304 -1.59 6.43 -21.18
CA LEU A 304 -2.52 7.55 -21.31
C LEU A 304 -2.99 7.74 -22.76
N THR A 305 -2.13 7.50 -23.73
CA THR A 305 -2.48 7.53 -25.15
C THR A 305 -3.48 6.42 -25.50
N ASP A 306 -3.24 5.20 -25.03
CA ASP A 306 -4.12 4.04 -25.25
C ASP A 306 -5.50 4.21 -24.58
N MET A 307 -5.56 4.99 -23.49
CA MET A 307 -6.82 5.39 -22.85
C MET A 307 -7.58 6.48 -23.62
N GLY A 308 -7.08 6.95 -24.76
CA GLY A 308 -7.72 7.95 -25.62
C GLY A 308 -7.58 9.38 -25.10
N LEU A 309 -6.61 9.66 -24.25
CA LEU A 309 -6.35 11.04 -23.79
C LEU A 309 -5.60 11.82 -24.88
N GLU A 310 -5.90 13.10 -24.96
CA GLU A 310 -5.26 14.07 -25.86
C GLU A 310 -4.19 14.89 -25.14
N ASP A 311 -3.35 15.61 -25.89
CA ASP A 311 -2.29 16.46 -25.33
C ASP A 311 -1.49 15.73 -24.23
N VAL A 312 -1.09 14.48 -24.55
CA VAL A 312 -0.31 13.66 -23.62
C VAL A 312 1.10 14.25 -23.54
N ARG A 313 1.52 14.56 -22.33
CA ARG A 313 2.83 15.14 -22.02
C ARG A 313 3.61 14.22 -21.11
N MET A 314 4.94 14.19 -21.28
CA MET A 314 5.85 13.43 -20.44
C MET A 314 7.03 14.31 -20.05
N GLU A 315 7.32 14.37 -18.76
CA GLU A 315 8.47 15.10 -18.19
C GLU A 315 9.16 14.26 -17.11
N GLN A 316 10.28 14.74 -16.60
CA GLN A 316 10.99 14.12 -15.48
C GLN A 316 11.28 15.15 -14.39
N ILE A 317 11.19 14.71 -13.16
CA ILE A 317 11.71 15.42 -11.98
C ILE A 317 13.06 14.79 -11.65
N PRO A 318 14.18 15.47 -11.93
CA PRO A 318 15.51 14.97 -11.61
C PRO A 318 15.83 15.30 -10.14
N ILE A 319 15.56 14.36 -9.22
CA ILE A 319 16.01 14.49 -7.83
C ILE A 319 17.48 14.09 -7.78
N THR A 320 18.32 14.98 -7.26
CA THR A 320 19.77 14.77 -7.16
C THR A 320 20.28 15.31 -5.82
N ASN A 321 21.46 14.86 -5.41
CA ASN A 321 22.13 15.41 -4.23
C ASN A 321 22.62 16.88 -4.40
N ASN A 322 22.44 17.49 -5.59
CA ASN A 322 22.74 18.90 -5.84
C ASN A 322 21.52 19.82 -5.70
N ASN A 323 20.31 19.27 -5.80
CA ASN A 323 19.07 20.04 -5.80
C ASN A 323 18.09 19.64 -4.68
N THR A 324 18.52 18.76 -3.79
CA THR A 324 17.71 18.22 -2.69
C THR A 324 18.55 18.18 -1.41
N ALA A 325 17.93 18.34 -0.26
CA ALA A 325 18.60 18.20 1.03
C ALA A 325 19.20 16.79 1.15
N ILE A 326 20.51 16.73 1.39
CA ILE A 326 21.30 15.50 1.37
C ILE A 326 20.76 14.48 2.37
N ASP A 327 20.43 14.91 3.59
CA ASP A 327 19.93 14.01 4.63
C ASP A 327 18.53 13.47 4.34
N ASP A 328 17.67 14.26 3.71
CA ASP A 328 16.34 13.83 3.31
C ASP A 328 16.41 12.81 2.16
N PHE A 329 17.26 13.08 1.16
CA PHE A 329 17.47 12.13 0.07
C PHE A 329 18.08 10.82 0.59
N ALA A 330 19.11 10.88 1.43
CA ALA A 330 19.72 9.70 2.03
C ALA A 330 18.70 8.87 2.84
N ARG A 331 17.84 9.54 3.64
CA ARG A 331 16.80 8.87 4.45
C ARG A 331 15.81 8.09 3.59
N VAL A 332 15.42 8.62 2.44
CA VAL A 332 14.54 7.89 1.50
C VAL A 332 15.23 6.61 1.02
N ILE A 333 16.51 6.67 0.65
CA ILE A 333 17.25 5.49 0.18
C ILE A 333 17.49 4.48 1.32
N GLU A 334 17.77 4.94 2.54
CA GLU A 334 17.88 4.10 3.74
C GLU A 334 16.58 3.34 4.03
N SER A 335 15.43 3.99 3.85
CA SER A 335 14.14 3.32 4.01
C SER A 335 13.86 2.26 2.93
N TRP A 336 14.34 2.49 1.71
CA TRP A 336 14.25 1.46 0.66
C TRP A 336 15.18 0.29 0.93
N GLU A 337 16.39 0.53 1.51
CA GLU A 337 17.24 -0.55 2.01
C GLU A 337 16.46 -1.45 2.96
N GLU A 338 15.87 -0.87 4.01
CA GLU A 338 15.10 -1.61 5.01
C GLU A 338 13.94 -2.42 4.37
N TYR A 339 13.17 -1.79 3.50
CA TYR A 339 12.05 -2.41 2.81
C TYR A 339 12.48 -3.56 1.90
N VAL A 340 13.46 -3.33 1.02
CA VAL A 340 13.87 -4.31 0.02
C VAL A 340 14.65 -5.47 0.67
N THR A 341 15.55 -5.18 1.62
CA THR A 341 16.37 -6.21 2.27
C THR A 341 15.66 -6.92 3.42
N GLY A 342 14.60 -6.34 3.96
CA GLY A 342 13.74 -6.93 4.97
C GLY A 342 12.60 -7.71 4.33
N GLU A 343 11.50 -7.03 4.17
CA GLU A 343 10.19 -7.63 3.91
C GLU A 343 10.03 -8.17 2.48
N LEU A 344 10.47 -7.43 1.46
CA LEU A 344 10.43 -7.92 0.07
C LEU A 344 11.32 -9.15 -0.12
N SER A 345 12.53 -9.12 0.44
CA SER A 345 13.45 -10.25 0.36
C SER A 345 12.93 -11.47 1.12
N ALA A 346 12.29 -11.27 2.28
CA ALA A 346 11.67 -12.34 3.05
C ALA A 346 10.46 -12.94 2.32
N ALA A 347 9.57 -12.09 1.76
CA ALA A 347 8.39 -12.53 1.01
C ALA A 347 8.76 -13.35 -0.25
N THR A 348 9.90 -13.05 -0.87
CA THR A 348 10.40 -13.72 -2.08
C THR A 348 11.48 -14.75 -1.81
N GLN A 349 11.78 -15.04 -0.53
CA GLN A 349 12.76 -16.02 -0.09
C GLN A 349 14.15 -15.82 -0.72
N GLN A 350 14.61 -14.57 -0.76
CA GLN A 350 15.92 -14.26 -1.34
C GLN A 350 17.06 -14.91 -0.53
N PRO A 351 18.10 -15.43 -1.21
CA PRO A 351 19.30 -15.98 -0.52
C PRO A 351 20.01 -14.90 0.32
N PRO A 352 20.58 -15.26 1.50
CA PRO A 352 21.24 -14.30 2.37
C PRO A 352 22.36 -13.48 1.69
N GLU A 353 23.10 -14.09 0.77
CA GLU A 353 24.15 -13.43 0.01
C GLU A 353 23.58 -12.35 -0.96
N VAL A 354 22.39 -12.57 -1.51
CA VAL A 354 21.68 -11.58 -2.34
C VAL A 354 21.23 -10.42 -1.47
N VAL A 355 20.65 -10.71 -0.30
CA VAL A 355 20.20 -9.69 0.66
C VAL A 355 21.36 -8.81 1.13
N GLU A 356 22.50 -9.42 1.49
CA GLU A 356 23.66 -8.65 1.92
C GLU A 356 24.24 -7.78 0.80
N ARG A 357 24.27 -8.31 -0.43
CA ARG A 357 24.72 -7.53 -1.58
C ARG A 357 23.77 -6.37 -1.91
N LEU A 358 22.45 -6.55 -1.77
CA LEU A 358 21.46 -5.46 -1.86
C LEU A 358 21.75 -4.38 -0.82
N ARG A 359 21.96 -4.79 0.43
CA ARG A 359 22.28 -3.87 1.53
C ARG A 359 23.53 -3.05 1.24
N MET A 360 24.58 -3.69 0.75
CA MET A 360 25.81 -3.01 0.34
C MET A 360 25.55 -1.96 -0.74
N GLY A 361 24.75 -2.29 -1.77
CA GLY A 361 24.51 -1.37 -2.86
C GLY A 361 23.62 -0.18 -2.49
N PHE A 362 22.65 -0.35 -1.59
CA PHE A 362 21.90 0.80 -1.03
C PHE A 362 22.82 1.72 -0.22
N ARG A 363 23.73 1.17 0.60
CA ARG A 363 24.73 1.93 1.33
C ARG A 363 25.71 2.64 0.40
N ASP A 364 26.05 2.03 -0.72
CA ASP A 364 26.86 2.66 -1.76
C ASP A 364 26.13 3.85 -2.41
N HIS A 365 24.80 3.77 -2.58
CA HIS A 365 24.01 4.90 -3.03
C HIS A 365 23.96 6.03 -2.00
N VAL A 366 23.72 5.70 -0.72
CA VAL A 366 23.80 6.68 0.38
C VAL A 366 25.19 7.32 0.46
N TYR A 367 26.25 6.53 0.29
CA TYR A 367 27.61 7.07 0.21
C TYR A 367 27.76 8.07 -0.96
N ALA A 368 27.24 7.73 -2.14
CA ALA A 368 27.27 8.65 -3.29
C ALA A 368 26.51 9.96 -3.01
N ILE A 369 25.35 9.88 -2.33
CA ILE A 369 24.55 11.05 -1.92
C ILE A 369 25.34 11.95 -0.97
N ARG A 370 25.99 11.38 0.05
CA ARG A 370 26.69 12.12 1.12
C ARG A 370 28.11 12.56 0.75
N SER A 371 28.68 12.00 -0.31
CA SER A 371 30.05 12.30 -0.71
C SER A 371 30.18 13.67 -1.38
N ARG A 372 31.17 14.47 -0.98
CA ARG A 372 31.48 15.76 -1.64
C ARG A 372 31.86 15.63 -3.12
N ARG A 373 32.30 14.46 -3.55
CA ARG A 373 32.66 14.12 -4.94
C ARG A 373 31.66 13.15 -5.57
N GLY A 374 30.58 12.85 -4.88
CA GLY A 374 29.55 11.96 -5.34
C GLY A 374 28.49 12.67 -6.15
N PHE A 375 27.86 11.90 -7.03
CA PHE A 375 26.67 12.31 -7.73
C PHE A 375 25.63 11.18 -7.65
N ALA A 376 24.42 11.50 -7.22
CA ALA A 376 23.35 10.55 -7.07
C ALA A 376 22.05 11.11 -7.64
N THR A 377 21.21 10.23 -8.22
CA THR A 377 19.92 10.64 -8.77
C THR A 377 18.82 9.66 -8.42
N TRP A 378 17.63 10.21 -8.29
CA TRP A 378 16.34 9.53 -8.22
C TRP A 378 15.36 10.23 -9.16
N PRO A 379 15.27 9.81 -10.43
CA PRO A 379 14.39 10.45 -11.41
C PRO A 379 12.95 9.95 -11.25
N ILE A 380 11.99 10.88 -11.14
CA ILE A 380 10.57 10.61 -11.16
C ILE A 380 10.01 11.03 -12.52
N TYR A 381 9.26 10.14 -13.14
CA TYR A 381 8.55 10.41 -14.38
C TYR A 381 7.19 11.03 -14.08
N VAL A 382 6.85 12.03 -14.83
CA VAL A 382 5.57 12.74 -14.80
C VAL A 382 4.89 12.59 -16.15
N ALA A 383 3.67 12.13 -16.15
CA ALA A 383 2.85 12.12 -17.37
C ALA A 383 1.48 12.71 -17.10
N SER A 384 0.93 13.42 -18.09
CA SER A 384 -0.46 13.84 -18.02
C SER A 384 -1.13 13.80 -19.39
N GLY A 385 -2.45 13.64 -19.40
CA GLY A 385 -3.25 13.69 -20.61
C GLY A 385 -4.58 14.39 -20.35
N ARG A 386 -5.11 15.08 -21.36
CA ARG A 386 -6.39 15.75 -21.30
C ARG A 386 -7.50 14.81 -21.80
N LYS A 387 -8.58 14.67 -21.03
CA LYS A 387 -9.73 13.91 -21.49
C LYS A 387 -10.44 14.67 -22.62
N PRO A 388 -10.76 14.02 -23.78
CA PRO A 388 -11.51 14.65 -24.86
C PRO A 388 -12.79 15.30 -24.39
N GLU A 389 -13.22 16.36 -25.05
CA GLU A 389 -14.46 17.09 -24.71
C GLU A 389 -15.73 16.36 -25.18
N ARG A 390 -15.57 15.29 -25.99
CA ARG A 390 -16.67 14.49 -26.56
C ARG A 390 -16.47 13.02 -26.31
#